data_8032a1eab61f8855504073527aca4a23
#
_entry.id   8032a1eab61f8855504073527aca4a23
#
_cell.length_a   1.000
_cell.length_b   1.000
_cell.length_c   1.000
_cell.angle_alpha   90.00
_cell.angle_beta   90.00
_cell.angle_gamma   90.00
#
_symmetry.space_group_name_H-M   'P 1'
#
loop_
_entity.id
_entity.type
_entity.pdbx_description
1 polymer ?
#
loop_
_entity_poly.entity_id
_entity_poly.type
_entity_poly.pdbx_seq_one_letter_code
_entity_poly.pdbx_strand_id
1 'polypeptide(L)'
;MTTLCSMMIGMSFTACSDDDDEPGPIIDPADYPAYILNEGTWGGNNANISRFFPSYNTSTESDYYKQVNGKPLGDLANSIIEEDDNIYVIVGGSKYVVRLDLNCEEQARYAFPQGEGEPRCIDVEDNYIYITQHGGQVSKLDAQTLELVATFKGGDNLEGIVEKDGKLYVANAWRLEGSNNYICNQEVLVIDAKTMTKS
;
A
#
# COMPACT_ATOMS: atom_id res chain seq x y z
N MET A 1 56.73 56.42 3.89
CA MET A 1 55.49 56.03 4.58
C MET A 1 54.47 55.81 3.52
N THR A 2 54.32 54.60 3.12
CA THR A 2 53.39 54.13 2.07
C THR A 2 52.33 53.26 2.71
N THR A 3 51.11 53.74 2.77
CA THR A 3 49.97 53.07 3.35
C THR A 3 49.37 52.14 2.30
N LEU A 4 49.41 50.86 2.58
CA LEU A 4 48.82 49.81 1.76
C LEU A 4 47.31 49.74 2.04
N CYS A 5 46.48 50.07 1.05
CA CYS A 5 45.03 49.91 1.12
C CYS A 5 44.65 48.53 0.65
N SER A 6 44.22 47.69 1.57
CA SER A 6 43.77 46.34 1.27
C SER A 6 42.29 46.35 0.88
N MET A 7 42.02 46.07 -0.37
CA MET A 7 40.66 46.03 -0.93
C MET A 7 40.10 44.64 -0.76
N MET A 8 39.19 44.44 0.21
CA MET A 8 38.43 43.18 0.34
C MET A 8 37.29 43.19 -0.66
N ILE A 9 37.35 42.29 -1.63
CA ILE A 9 36.23 42.02 -2.53
C ILE A 9 35.31 41.03 -1.81
N GLY A 10 34.21 41.54 -1.31
CA GLY A 10 33.12 40.71 -0.78
C GLY A 10 32.36 40.09 -1.95
N MET A 11 32.49 38.78 -2.15
CA MET A 11 31.58 38.02 -3.00
C MET A 11 30.29 37.78 -2.23
N SER A 12 29.25 38.53 -2.55
CA SER A 12 27.88 38.23 -2.13
C SER A 12 27.35 37.11 -3.01
N PHE A 13 27.22 35.93 -2.43
CA PHE A 13 26.38 34.86 -3.02
C PHE A 13 24.94 35.24 -2.76
N THR A 14 24.23 35.72 -3.77
CA THR A 14 22.77 35.72 -3.79
C THR A 14 22.32 34.34 -4.11
N ALA A 15 21.98 33.56 -3.08
CA ALA A 15 21.13 32.39 -3.24
C ALA A 15 19.73 32.92 -3.55
N CYS A 16 19.27 32.78 -4.79
CA CYS A 16 17.85 32.82 -5.09
C CYS A 16 17.24 31.55 -4.53
N SER A 17 16.52 31.66 -3.43
CA SER A 17 15.48 30.73 -3.05
C SER A 17 14.19 31.53 -3.07
N ASP A 18 13.55 31.58 -4.22
CA ASP A 18 12.14 31.90 -4.36
C ASP A 18 11.38 30.61 -4.12
N ASP A 19 11.29 30.20 -2.88
CA ASP A 19 10.26 29.30 -2.37
C ASP A 19 9.70 29.98 -1.13
N ASP A 20 8.72 30.85 -1.34
CA ASP A 20 7.79 31.32 -0.30
C ASP A 20 6.85 30.17 0.10
N ASP A 21 7.38 28.97 0.30
CA ASP A 21 6.71 27.92 1.06
C ASP A 21 6.85 28.29 2.53
N GLU A 22 5.88 29.07 3.04
CA GLU A 22 5.68 29.09 4.48
C GLU A 22 5.62 27.62 4.92
N PRO A 23 6.47 27.19 5.88
CA PRO A 23 6.34 25.84 6.39
C PRO A 23 4.92 25.71 6.91
N GLY A 24 4.15 24.83 6.29
CA GLY A 24 2.82 24.49 6.78
C GLY A 24 2.88 24.18 8.28
N PRO A 25 1.77 24.23 9.00
CA PRO A 25 1.78 23.99 10.43
C PRO A 25 2.58 22.72 10.73
N ILE A 26 3.59 22.82 11.60
CA ILE A 26 4.34 21.66 12.07
C ILE A 26 3.32 20.81 12.84
N ILE A 27 2.75 19.84 12.15
CA ILE A 27 1.85 18.87 12.76
C ILE A 27 2.77 17.83 13.39
N ASP A 28 2.65 17.66 14.72
CA ASP A 28 3.41 16.63 15.42
C ASP A 28 2.99 15.26 14.85
N PRO A 29 3.92 14.44 14.31
CA PRO A 29 3.59 13.10 13.87
C PRO A 29 2.87 12.26 14.91
N ALA A 30 3.00 12.62 16.19
CA ALA A 30 2.28 12.00 17.28
C ALA A 30 0.78 12.33 17.32
N ASP A 31 0.31 13.34 16.60
CA ASP A 31 -1.10 13.72 16.52
C ASP A 31 -1.87 12.92 15.45
N TYR A 32 -1.14 12.20 14.56
CA TYR A 32 -1.76 11.31 13.60
C TYR A 32 -1.96 9.91 14.16
N PRO A 33 -3.13 9.31 13.94
CA PRO A 33 -3.33 7.92 14.33
C PRO A 33 -2.50 6.98 13.43
N ALA A 34 -1.93 5.94 14.02
CA ALA A 34 -1.44 4.80 13.27
C ALA A 34 -2.56 3.76 13.14
N TYR A 35 -2.74 3.21 11.94
CA TYR A 35 -3.66 2.10 11.70
C TYR A 35 -2.91 0.79 11.74
N ILE A 36 -3.43 -0.15 12.51
CA ILE A 36 -2.86 -1.48 12.71
C ILE A 36 -3.84 -2.50 12.15
N LEU A 37 -3.44 -3.18 11.08
CA LEU A 37 -4.21 -4.27 10.52
C LEU A 37 -3.99 -5.54 11.33
N ASN A 38 -5.08 -6.12 11.82
CA ASN A 38 -5.08 -7.41 12.49
C ASN A 38 -5.68 -8.45 11.53
N GLU A 39 -4.86 -9.43 11.14
CA GLU A 39 -5.23 -10.43 10.13
C GLU A 39 -6.48 -11.23 10.50
N GLY A 40 -6.63 -11.56 11.76
CA GLY A 40 -7.68 -12.46 12.23
C GLY A 40 -7.29 -13.93 12.10
N THR A 41 -8.29 -14.81 12.20
CA THR A 41 -8.15 -16.26 12.09
C THR A 41 -8.92 -16.80 10.89
N TRP A 42 -8.36 -17.73 10.16
CA TRP A 42 -9.01 -18.37 9.02
C TRP A 42 -10.42 -18.90 9.38
N GLY A 43 -11.42 -18.48 8.61
CA GLY A 43 -12.82 -18.79 8.85
C GLY A 43 -13.44 -18.08 10.05
N GLY A 44 -12.68 -17.20 10.73
CA GLY A 44 -13.13 -16.47 11.91
C GLY A 44 -13.94 -15.21 11.61
N ASN A 45 -13.82 -14.67 10.41
CA ASN A 45 -14.45 -13.40 10.01
C ASN A 45 -14.21 -12.28 11.05
N ASN A 46 -12.98 -12.24 11.58
CA ASN A 46 -12.57 -11.40 12.71
C ASN A 46 -11.31 -10.55 12.43
N ALA A 47 -10.95 -10.41 11.16
CA ALA A 47 -9.99 -9.39 10.77
C ALA A 47 -10.50 -8.00 11.15
N ASN A 48 -9.62 -7.13 11.60
CA ASN A 48 -10.01 -5.79 12.01
C ASN A 48 -8.88 -4.77 11.85
N ILE A 49 -9.24 -3.49 11.89
CA ILE A 49 -8.30 -2.38 11.96
C ILE A 49 -8.42 -1.76 13.33
N SER A 50 -7.30 -1.65 14.03
CA SER A 50 -7.19 -0.88 15.26
C SER A 50 -6.56 0.47 14.97
N ARG A 51 -6.98 1.51 15.69
CA ARG A 51 -6.41 2.86 15.63
C ARG A 51 -5.63 3.15 16.91
N PHE A 52 -4.40 3.61 16.75
CA PHE A 52 -3.49 3.94 17.84
C PHE A 52 -3.02 5.39 17.71
N PHE A 53 -3.04 6.13 18.82
CA PHE A 53 -2.55 7.50 18.88
C PHE A 53 -1.23 7.54 19.66
N PRO A 54 -0.09 7.79 19.01
CA PRO A 54 1.23 7.80 19.67
C PRO A 54 1.35 8.80 20.80
N SER A 55 0.70 9.97 20.70
CA SER A 55 0.72 11.02 21.74
C SER A 55 0.04 10.62 23.04
N TYR A 56 -0.90 9.70 22.99
CA TYR A 56 -1.73 9.29 24.13
C TYR A 56 -1.38 7.90 24.63
N ASN A 57 -0.16 7.57 24.69
CA ASN A 57 0.57 6.39 25.22
C ASN A 57 -0.22 5.13 25.69
N THR A 58 -1.54 5.10 25.60
CA THR A 58 -2.38 4.00 26.11
C THR A 58 -3.70 3.78 25.35
N SER A 59 -4.09 4.61 24.38
CA SER A 59 -5.39 4.46 23.75
C SER A 59 -5.31 3.76 22.41
N THR A 60 -5.61 2.46 22.40
CA THR A 60 -5.89 1.71 21.19
C THR A 60 -7.39 1.55 21.04
N GLU A 61 -7.96 2.08 19.97
CA GLU A 61 -9.33 1.80 19.61
C GLU A 61 -9.37 0.51 18.78
N SER A 62 -9.75 -0.58 19.40
CA SER A 62 -9.85 -1.89 18.75
C SER A 62 -11.06 -1.96 17.85
N ASP A 63 -10.94 -2.69 16.72
CA ASP A 63 -12.00 -2.90 15.74
C ASP A 63 -12.63 -1.58 15.24
N TYR A 64 -11.74 -0.60 14.97
CA TYR A 64 -12.14 0.76 14.57
C TYR A 64 -12.92 0.75 13.25
N TYR A 65 -12.53 -0.10 12.29
CA TYR A 65 -13.28 -0.27 11.05
C TYR A 65 -14.76 -0.60 11.32
N LYS A 66 -15.04 -1.53 12.22
CA LYS A 66 -16.43 -1.90 12.56
C LYS A 66 -17.18 -0.80 13.28
N GLN A 67 -16.49 -0.03 14.13
CA GLN A 67 -17.11 1.12 14.81
C GLN A 67 -17.58 2.16 13.79
N VAL A 68 -16.77 2.46 12.76
CA VAL A 68 -17.09 3.45 11.73
C VAL A 68 -18.11 2.92 10.73
N ASN A 69 -17.93 1.68 10.24
CA ASN A 69 -18.71 1.15 9.11
C ASN A 69 -19.91 0.26 9.54
N GLY A 70 -20.07 -0.03 10.82
CA GLY A 70 -21.18 -0.84 11.36
C GLY A 70 -21.18 -2.32 10.95
N LYS A 71 -20.08 -2.81 10.34
CA LYS A 71 -19.92 -4.18 9.84
C LYS A 71 -18.48 -4.66 10.06
N PRO A 72 -18.24 -5.97 10.24
CA PRO A 72 -16.88 -6.50 10.37
C PRO A 72 -16.08 -6.27 9.07
N LEU A 73 -14.75 -6.16 9.21
CA LEU A 73 -13.84 -6.05 8.06
C LEU A 73 -13.85 -7.33 7.22
N GLY A 74 -13.91 -8.50 7.84
CA GLY A 74 -13.98 -9.77 7.11
C GLY A 74 -13.02 -10.84 7.64
N ASP A 75 -12.65 -11.75 6.76
CA ASP A 75 -11.77 -12.88 7.06
C ASP A 75 -10.40 -12.68 6.45
N LEU A 76 -9.35 -12.86 7.23
CA LEU A 76 -7.94 -12.75 6.85
C LEU A 76 -7.58 -11.49 6.05
N ALA A 77 -7.33 -10.39 6.73
CA ALA A 77 -6.81 -9.17 6.11
C ALA A 77 -5.27 -9.21 6.06
N ASN A 78 -4.70 -9.19 4.85
CA ASN A 78 -3.29 -9.51 4.62
C ASN A 78 -2.39 -8.28 4.37
N SER A 79 -2.95 -7.19 3.87
CA SER A 79 -2.16 -6.02 3.48
C SER A 79 -2.93 -4.73 3.70
N ILE A 80 -2.24 -3.71 4.14
CA ILE A 80 -2.72 -2.33 4.30
C ILE A 80 -1.65 -1.38 3.81
N ILE A 81 -2.05 -0.38 3.04
CA ILE A 81 -1.18 0.70 2.58
C ILE A 81 -1.97 2.01 2.62
N GLU A 82 -1.30 3.10 2.96
CA GLU A 82 -1.86 4.45 2.86
C GLU A 82 -1.11 5.19 1.76
N GLU A 83 -1.84 5.81 0.86
CA GLU A 83 -1.33 6.63 -0.24
C GLU A 83 -2.35 7.70 -0.62
N ASP A 84 -1.89 8.95 -0.78
CA ASP A 84 -2.71 10.09 -1.20
C ASP A 84 -4.01 10.24 -0.39
N ASP A 85 -3.90 10.23 0.95
CA ASP A 85 -5.03 10.32 1.88
C ASP A 85 -6.08 9.19 1.75
N ASN A 86 -5.71 8.08 1.12
CA ASN A 86 -6.53 6.88 1.04
C ASN A 86 -5.83 5.70 1.72
N ILE A 87 -6.61 4.86 2.35
CA ILE A 87 -6.16 3.60 2.94
C ILE A 87 -6.73 2.45 2.14
N TYR A 88 -5.86 1.59 1.61
CA TYR A 88 -6.27 0.40 0.88
C TYR A 88 -6.01 -0.84 1.73
N VAL A 89 -7.01 -1.71 1.82
CA VAL A 89 -6.90 -2.93 2.64
C VAL A 89 -7.31 -4.15 1.82
N ILE A 90 -6.43 -5.14 1.78
CA ILE A 90 -6.74 -6.45 1.21
C ILE A 90 -7.29 -7.37 2.29
N VAL A 91 -8.45 -7.95 2.03
CA VAL A 91 -9.09 -8.96 2.87
C VAL A 91 -9.12 -10.27 2.10
N GLY A 92 -8.01 -11.03 2.21
CA GLY A 92 -7.71 -12.20 1.38
C GLY A 92 -8.73 -13.31 1.52
N GLY A 93 -9.08 -13.71 2.74
CA GLY A 93 -10.06 -14.75 2.98
C GLY A 93 -11.47 -14.41 2.53
N SER A 94 -11.83 -13.12 2.59
CA SER A 94 -13.11 -12.61 2.04
C SER A 94 -13.05 -12.23 0.57
N LYS A 95 -11.86 -12.29 -0.06
CA LYS A 95 -11.59 -12.03 -1.48
C LYS A 95 -12.06 -10.66 -1.97
N TYR A 96 -11.63 -9.60 -1.29
CA TYR A 96 -11.87 -8.25 -1.76
C TYR A 96 -10.75 -7.28 -1.36
N VAL A 97 -10.70 -6.14 -2.02
CA VAL A 97 -9.98 -4.96 -1.60
C VAL A 97 -10.96 -3.84 -1.29
N VAL A 98 -10.68 -3.05 -0.28
CA VAL A 98 -11.49 -1.88 0.11
C VAL A 98 -10.62 -0.64 0.16
N ARG A 99 -11.16 0.49 -0.32
CA ARG A 99 -10.60 1.82 -0.14
C ARG A 99 -11.35 2.54 0.96
N LEU A 100 -10.61 3.07 1.91
CA LEU A 100 -11.11 3.84 3.05
C LEU A 100 -10.52 5.26 2.96
N ASP A 101 -11.17 6.23 3.55
CA ASP A 101 -10.57 7.51 3.85
C ASP A 101 -9.73 7.47 5.14
N LEU A 102 -9.07 8.58 5.48
CA LEU A 102 -8.28 8.70 6.72
C LEU A 102 -9.12 8.62 8.02
N ASN A 103 -10.44 8.59 7.94
CA ASN A 103 -11.31 8.30 9.07
C ASN A 103 -11.73 6.82 9.13
N CYS A 104 -11.16 5.98 8.24
CA CYS A 104 -11.51 4.57 8.09
C CYS A 104 -12.94 4.32 7.58
N GLU A 105 -13.58 5.34 6.94
CA GLU A 105 -14.88 5.20 6.30
C GLU A 105 -14.74 4.58 4.91
N GLU A 106 -15.51 3.53 4.62
CA GLU A 106 -15.44 2.80 3.35
C GLU A 106 -15.98 3.65 2.20
N GLN A 107 -15.11 3.91 1.20
CA GLN A 107 -15.40 4.71 0.02
C GLN A 107 -15.68 3.86 -1.22
N ALA A 108 -14.96 2.72 -1.38
CA ALA A 108 -15.11 1.81 -2.51
C ALA A 108 -14.71 0.39 -2.12
N ARG A 109 -15.21 -0.60 -2.87
CA ARG A 109 -14.85 -2.01 -2.70
C ARG A 109 -14.85 -2.72 -4.05
N TYR A 110 -13.84 -3.55 -4.28
CA TYR A 110 -13.80 -4.49 -5.38
C TYR A 110 -13.74 -5.93 -4.85
N ALA A 111 -14.70 -6.74 -5.24
CA ALA A 111 -14.73 -8.17 -4.92
C ALA A 111 -14.13 -8.99 -6.08
N PHE A 112 -13.11 -9.79 -5.77
CA PHE A 112 -12.50 -10.67 -6.76
C PHE A 112 -13.47 -11.79 -7.15
N PRO A 113 -13.54 -12.15 -8.44
CA PRO A 113 -14.44 -13.19 -8.92
C PRO A 113 -14.22 -14.54 -8.23
N GLN A 114 -15.29 -15.32 -8.13
CA GLN A 114 -15.20 -16.72 -7.66
C GLN A 114 -14.30 -17.52 -8.61
N GLY A 115 -13.40 -18.32 -8.04
CA GLY A 115 -12.44 -19.12 -8.81
C GLY A 115 -11.09 -18.43 -9.08
N GLU A 116 -10.99 -17.12 -8.84
CA GLU A 116 -9.69 -16.45 -8.78
C GLU A 116 -9.01 -16.73 -7.44
N GLY A 117 -7.68 -16.61 -7.42
CA GLY A 117 -6.88 -16.79 -6.21
C GLY A 117 -7.16 -15.72 -5.13
N GLU A 118 -6.70 -15.98 -3.94
CA GLU A 118 -6.80 -15.03 -2.83
C GLU A 118 -5.87 -13.83 -3.09
N PRO A 119 -6.36 -12.60 -2.94
CA PRO A 119 -5.50 -11.41 -2.99
C PRO A 119 -4.56 -11.38 -1.77
N ARG A 120 -3.30 -10.95 -1.99
CA ARG A 120 -2.24 -11.08 -0.99
C ARG A 120 -1.58 -9.77 -0.61
N CYS A 121 -0.92 -9.14 -1.55
CA CYS A 121 -0.17 -7.90 -1.32
C CYS A 121 -0.60 -6.83 -2.32
N ILE A 122 -0.40 -5.59 -1.92
CA ILE A 122 -0.80 -4.40 -2.67
C ILE A 122 0.38 -3.45 -2.78
N ASP A 123 0.46 -2.77 -3.91
CA ASP A 123 1.27 -1.57 -4.11
C ASP A 123 0.44 -0.53 -4.86
N VAL A 124 0.74 0.74 -4.64
CA VAL A 124 0.00 1.89 -5.23
C VAL A 124 0.99 2.80 -5.94
N GLU A 125 0.72 3.13 -7.19
CA GLU A 125 1.54 4.04 -7.99
C GLU A 125 0.72 4.62 -9.15
N ASP A 126 0.94 5.89 -9.51
CA ASP A 126 0.35 6.57 -10.67
C ASP A 126 -1.18 6.42 -10.79
N ASN A 127 -1.93 6.58 -9.71
CA ASN A 127 -3.39 6.40 -9.64
C ASN A 127 -3.89 4.96 -9.88
N TYR A 128 -3.02 3.97 -9.78
CA TYR A 128 -3.38 2.57 -9.88
C TYR A 128 -2.95 1.79 -8.64
N ILE A 129 -3.71 0.78 -8.31
CA ILE A 129 -3.31 -0.22 -7.35
C ILE A 129 -3.01 -1.54 -8.06
N TYR A 130 -1.98 -2.21 -7.60
CA TYR A 130 -1.52 -3.50 -8.13
C TYR A 130 -1.62 -4.54 -7.03
N ILE A 131 -2.34 -5.60 -7.27
CA ILE A 131 -2.66 -6.61 -6.27
C ILE A 131 -2.23 -7.98 -6.75
N THR A 132 -1.35 -8.63 -5.98
CA THR A 132 -0.97 -10.03 -6.21
C THR A 132 -2.04 -10.97 -5.72
N GLN A 133 -2.15 -12.12 -6.38
CA GLN A 133 -3.08 -13.18 -6.02
C GLN A 133 -2.40 -14.55 -6.06
N HIS A 134 -2.83 -15.44 -5.18
CA HIS A 134 -2.53 -16.86 -5.36
C HIS A 134 -3.11 -17.35 -6.68
N GLY A 135 -2.50 -18.36 -7.29
CA GLY A 135 -2.88 -18.82 -8.63
C GLY A 135 -2.33 -17.97 -9.78
N GLY A 136 -1.30 -17.14 -9.49
CA GLY A 136 -0.47 -16.50 -10.52
C GLY A 136 -1.12 -15.31 -11.20
N GLN A 137 -1.84 -14.47 -10.50
CA GLN A 137 -2.44 -13.26 -11.06
C GLN A 137 -1.92 -11.99 -10.38
N VAL A 138 -1.83 -10.90 -11.17
CA VAL A 138 -1.72 -9.53 -10.67
C VAL A 138 -2.84 -8.73 -11.30
N SER A 139 -3.70 -8.15 -10.46
CA SER A 139 -4.77 -7.26 -10.89
C SER A 139 -4.32 -5.81 -10.78
N LYS A 140 -4.58 -5.02 -11.85
CA LYS A 140 -4.42 -3.57 -11.86
C LYS A 140 -5.80 -2.94 -11.79
N LEU A 141 -6.06 -2.14 -10.75
CA LEU A 141 -7.31 -1.42 -10.57
C LEU A 141 -7.05 0.09 -10.56
N ASP A 142 -8.05 0.86 -10.91
CA ASP A 142 -8.06 2.31 -10.69
C ASP A 142 -8.10 2.59 -9.18
N ALA A 143 -7.21 3.45 -8.69
CA ALA A 143 -7.06 3.70 -7.26
C ALA A 143 -8.28 4.38 -6.64
N GLN A 144 -9.02 5.19 -7.38
CA GLN A 144 -10.17 5.93 -6.85
C GLN A 144 -11.46 5.10 -6.89
N THR A 145 -11.70 4.42 -8.00
CA THR A 145 -12.97 3.70 -8.22
C THR A 145 -12.90 2.23 -7.85
N LEU A 146 -11.70 1.67 -7.75
CA LEU A 146 -11.40 0.24 -7.65
C LEU A 146 -11.93 -0.58 -8.85
N GLU A 147 -12.21 0.05 -9.99
CA GLU A 147 -12.55 -0.67 -11.21
C GLU A 147 -11.36 -1.42 -11.78
N LEU A 148 -11.56 -2.66 -12.20
CA LEU A 148 -10.51 -3.47 -12.80
C LEU A 148 -10.11 -2.90 -14.17
N VAL A 149 -8.84 -2.55 -14.32
CA VAL A 149 -8.26 -2.00 -15.56
C VAL A 149 -7.62 -3.08 -16.41
N ALA A 150 -6.80 -3.96 -15.79
CA ALA A 150 -6.10 -5.02 -16.49
C ALA A 150 -5.67 -6.13 -15.52
N THR A 151 -5.32 -7.30 -16.06
CA THR A 151 -4.82 -8.43 -15.29
C THR A 151 -3.64 -9.06 -16.01
N PHE A 152 -2.55 -9.28 -15.27
CA PHE A 152 -1.47 -10.19 -15.66
C PHE A 152 -1.81 -11.60 -15.20
N LYS A 153 -1.46 -12.62 -16.01
CA LYS A 153 -1.55 -14.04 -15.63
C LYS A 153 -0.23 -14.72 -15.92
N GLY A 154 0.36 -15.30 -14.89
CA GLY A 154 1.64 -16.01 -14.96
C GLY A 154 2.25 -16.22 -13.58
N GLY A 155 3.05 -17.26 -13.43
CA GLY A 155 3.56 -17.69 -12.13
C GLY A 155 2.61 -18.61 -11.39
N ASP A 156 2.87 -18.81 -10.10
CA ASP A 156 2.12 -19.72 -9.25
C ASP A 156 1.39 -18.95 -8.13
N ASN A 157 1.92 -18.97 -6.91
CA ASN A 157 1.34 -18.20 -5.81
C ASN A 157 2.19 -16.94 -5.58
N LEU A 158 1.64 -15.81 -5.99
CA LEU A 158 2.31 -14.52 -5.92
C LEU A 158 2.10 -13.90 -4.53
N GLU A 159 3.17 -13.29 -4.02
CA GLU A 159 3.16 -12.60 -2.73
C GLU A 159 3.62 -11.14 -2.93
N GLY A 160 4.69 -10.69 -2.28
CA GLY A 160 5.15 -9.30 -2.34
C GLY A 160 5.22 -8.71 -3.74
N ILE A 161 4.85 -7.45 -3.84
CA ILE A 161 4.86 -6.66 -5.07
C ILE A 161 5.40 -5.27 -4.76
N VAL A 162 6.13 -4.70 -5.71
CA VAL A 162 6.53 -3.29 -5.72
C VAL A 162 6.58 -2.80 -7.16
N GLU A 163 6.02 -1.62 -7.40
CA GLU A 163 6.21 -0.87 -8.63
C GLU A 163 7.49 -0.03 -8.54
N LYS A 164 8.27 0.00 -9.61
CA LYS A 164 9.41 0.91 -9.74
C LYS A 164 9.72 1.17 -11.20
N ASP A 165 9.75 2.46 -11.57
CA ASP A 165 10.12 2.92 -12.91
C ASP A 165 9.32 2.24 -14.05
N GLY A 166 8.00 2.10 -13.88
CA GLY A 166 7.07 1.49 -14.85
C GLY A 166 7.10 -0.03 -14.88
N LYS A 167 7.68 -0.67 -13.86
CA LYS A 167 7.78 -2.13 -13.75
C LYS A 167 7.29 -2.61 -12.39
N LEU A 168 6.53 -3.69 -12.40
CA LEU A 168 6.17 -4.43 -11.20
C LEU A 168 7.19 -5.54 -10.97
N TYR A 169 7.75 -5.58 -9.79
CA TYR A 169 8.60 -6.66 -9.30
C TYR A 169 7.78 -7.51 -8.34
N VAL A 170 7.52 -8.74 -8.73
CA VAL A 170 6.56 -9.61 -8.04
C VAL A 170 7.24 -10.89 -7.59
N ALA A 171 7.13 -11.19 -6.30
CA ALA A 171 7.61 -12.46 -5.76
C ALA A 171 6.70 -13.61 -6.23
N ASN A 172 7.21 -14.49 -7.11
CA ASN A 172 6.60 -15.79 -7.40
C ASN A 172 7.06 -16.75 -6.31
N ALA A 173 6.32 -16.77 -5.19
CA ALA A 173 6.85 -17.25 -3.93
C ALA A 173 6.92 -18.77 -3.84
N TRP A 174 5.83 -19.46 -4.17
CA TRP A 174 5.74 -20.90 -4.00
C TRP A 174 4.74 -21.55 -4.95
N ARG A 175 4.91 -22.87 -5.16
CA ARG A 175 3.96 -23.72 -5.87
C ARG A 175 3.68 -24.98 -5.07
N LEU A 176 2.55 -25.59 -5.35
CA LEU A 176 2.20 -26.88 -4.80
C LEU A 176 2.60 -27.99 -5.78
N GLU A 177 3.39 -28.94 -5.33
CA GLU A 177 3.78 -30.11 -6.10
C GLU A 177 3.13 -31.35 -5.48
N GLY A 178 2.16 -31.92 -6.19
CA GLY A 178 1.28 -32.96 -5.60
C GLY A 178 0.32 -32.37 -4.57
N SER A 179 -0.06 -33.17 -3.58
CA SER A 179 -1.13 -32.79 -2.63
C SER A 179 -0.68 -31.93 -1.45
N ASN A 180 0.60 -32.00 -1.04
CA ASN A 180 1.07 -31.36 0.19
C ASN A 180 2.54 -30.92 0.16
N ASN A 181 3.21 -30.88 -0.99
CA ASN A 181 4.60 -30.48 -1.10
C ASN A 181 4.72 -29.03 -1.57
N TYR A 182 5.00 -28.12 -0.65
CA TYR A 182 5.20 -26.70 -0.92
C TYR A 182 6.64 -26.45 -1.35
N ILE A 183 6.85 -25.96 -2.56
CA ILE A 183 8.15 -25.65 -3.14
C ILE A 183 8.31 -24.13 -3.26
N CYS A 184 9.37 -23.58 -2.68
CA CYS A 184 9.76 -22.18 -2.91
C CYS A 184 10.29 -22.01 -4.33
N ASN A 185 9.73 -21.07 -5.09
CA ASN A 185 10.13 -20.84 -6.48
C ASN A 185 11.42 -20.05 -6.63
N GLN A 186 11.81 -19.22 -5.64
CA GLN A 186 13.01 -18.36 -5.71
C GLN A 186 13.07 -17.52 -6.99
N GLU A 187 11.93 -17.01 -7.44
CA GLU A 187 11.76 -16.25 -8.68
C GLU A 187 11.10 -14.91 -8.40
N VAL A 188 11.58 -13.87 -9.09
CA VAL A 188 10.91 -12.58 -9.20
C VAL A 188 10.42 -12.43 -10.64
N LEU A 189 9.12 -12.20 -10.80
CA LEU A 189 8.55 -11.82 -12.09
C LEU A 189 8.74 -10.31 -12.28
N VAL A 190 9.11 -9.90 -13.48
CA VAL A 190 9.15 -8.50 -13.88
C VAL A 190 8.06 -8.29 -14.92
N ILE A 191 7.13 -7.37 -14.62
CA ILE A 191 5.94 -7.11 -15.44
C ILE A 191 5.97 -5.62 -15.81
N ASP A 192 5.71 -5.30 -17.06
CA ASP A 192 5.49 -3.92 -17.49
C ASP A 192 4.17 -3.41 -16.92
N ALA A 193 4.21 -2.37 -16.08
CA ALA A 193 3.06 -1.84 -15.36
C ALA A 193 1.99 -1.22 -16.26
N LYS A 194 2.37 -0.78 -17.48
CA LYS A 194 1.46 -0.18 -18.45
C LYS A 194 0.71 -1.23 -19.26
N THR A 195 1.42 -2.24 -19.76
CA THR A 195 0.85 -3.26 -20.65
C THR A 195 0.38 -4.49 -19.91
N MET A 196 0.77 -4.66 -18.64
CA MET A 196 0.52 -5.85 -17.83
C MET A 196 0.99 -7.13 -18.53
N THR A 197 2.20 -7.09 -19.09
CA THR A 197 2.88 -8.22 -19.74
C THR A 197 4.25 -8.46 -19.14
N LYS A 198 4.74 -9.70 -19.21
CA LYS A 198 6.09 -10.04 -18.72
C LYS A 198 7.14 -9.25 -19.52
N SER A 199 8.05 -8.58 -18.84
CA SER A 199 9.18 -7.83 -19.40
C SER A 199 10.38 -8.72 -19.67
#